data_b250436aa2d8f207375ade2a64fe0d1c
#
_entry.id   b250436aa2d8f207375ade2a64fe0d1c
#
_cell.length_a   1.000
_cell.length_b   1.000
_cell.length_c   1.000
_cell.angle_alpha   90.00
_cell.angle_beta   90.00
_cell.angle_gamma   90.00
#
_symmetry.space_group_name_H-M   'P 1'
#
loop_
_entity.id
_entity.type
_entity.pdbx_description
1 polymer ?
#
loop_
_entity_poly.entity_id
_entity_poly.type
_entity_poly.pdbx_seq_one_letter_code
_entity_poly.pdbx_strand_id
1 'polypeptide(L)'
;MPEMLNKKKERPAEWALALLGRCEYACLGLTDEAQPYCVPVSHVLVDGCVYFHSNPRGYKAEILAQNPRVCLTAVADVHAIPMRFTTEYSSAIAFGTARLVHDPAERRRALSAICEKYAASNPHREKCAANAGPETAVYCVEIESITGKRSE
;
A
#
# COMPACT_ATOMS: atom_id res chain seq x y z
N MET A 1 12.04 12.97 -0.27
CA MET A 1 11.82 12.24 0.99
C MET A 1 12.85 12.71 2.01
N PRO A 2 12.46 12.97 3.25
CA PRO A 2 13.43 13.33 4.28
C PRO A 2 14.37 12.17 4.60
N GLU A 3 15.61 12.48 4.94
CA GLU A 3 16.59 11.47 5.35
C GLU A 3 16.26 10.88 6.72
N MET A 4 16.54 9.59 6.88
CA MET A 4 16.38 8.93 8.16
C MET A 4 17.47 9.37 9.14
N LEU A 5 17.04 9.84 10.31
CA LEU A 5 17.96 10.34 11.34
C LEU A 5 18.89 9.22 11.88
N ASN A 6 18.32 8.03 12.12
CA ASN A 6 19.10 6.89 12.63
C ASN A 6 19.49 5.94 11.48
N LYS A 7 20.62 6.22 10.86
CA LYS A 7 21.16 5.44 9.74
C LYS A 7 21.40 3.96 10.05
N LYS A 8 21.69 3.60 11.32
CA LYS A 8 21.90 2.20 11.71
C LYS A 8 20.65 1.35 11.58
N LYS A 9 19.49 1.97 11.67
CA LYS A 9 18.18 1.31 11.53
C LYS A 9 17.65 1.31 10.08
N GLU A 10 18.31 2.03 9.18
CA GLU A 10 17.93 2.11 7.78
C GLU A 10 18.14 0.76 7.08
N ARG A 11 17.24 0.42 6.17
CA ARG A 11 17.32 -0.79 5.33
C ARG A 11 17.19 -0.40 3.86
N PRO A 12 17.78 -1.17 2.95
CA PRO A 12 17.73 -0.90 1.51
C PRO A 12 16.32 -0.83 0.95
N ALA A 13 16.14 -0.13 -0.16
CA ALA A 13 14.85 0.04 -0.82
C ALA A 13 14.21 -1.31 -1.20
N GLU A 14 14.98 -2.25 -1.69
CA GLU A 14 14.51 -3.60 -2.02
C GLU A 14 13.98 -4.36 -0.79
N TRP A 15 14.61 -4.22 0.38
CA TRP A 15 14.12 -4.77 1.63
C TRP A 15 12.77 -4.12 2.02
N ALA A 16 12.68 -2.79 1.84
CA ALA A 16 11.45 -2.05 2.14
C ALA A 16 10.30 -2.43 1.21
N LEU A 17 10.57 -2.64 -0.08
CA LEU A 17 9.60 -3.15 -1.05
C LEU A 17 9.12 -4.56 -0.69
N ALA A 18 10.03 -5.45 -0.32
CA ALA A 18 9.68 -6.80 0.12
C ALA A 18 8.80 -6.77 1.38
N LEU A 19 9.12 -5.90 2.35
CA LEU A 19 8.28 -5.70 3.54
C LEU A 19 6.89 -5.21 3.17
N LEU A 20 6.81 -4.17 2.35
CA LEU A 20 5.54 -3.61 1.89
C LEU A 20 4.70 -4.68 1.19
N GLY A 21 5.30 -5.48 0.32
CA GLY A 21 4.60 -6.55 -0.42
C GLY A 21 4.04 -7.66 0.47
N ARG A 22 4.74 -8.03 1.57
CA ARG A 22 4.32 -9.11 2.47
C ARG A 22 3.33 -8.69 3.55
N CYS A 23 3.21 -7.39 3.84
CA CYS A 23 2.25 -6.91 4.82
C CYS A 23 0.81 -7.11 4.34
N GLU A 24 -0.08 -7.50 5.25
CA GLU A 24 -1.49 -7.74 4.92
C GLU A 24 -2.23 -6.47 4.51
N TYR A 25 -1.85 -5.34 5.08
CA TYR A 25 -2.40 -4.03 4.73
C TYR A 25 -1.33 -2.95 4.83
N ALA A 26 -1.61 -1.82 4.24
CA ALA A 26 -0.82 -0.61 4.42
C ALA A 26 -1.75 0.56 4.75
N CYS A 27 -1.24 1.55 5.48
CA CYS A 27 -1.94 2.81 5.69
C CYS A 27 -1.63 3.76 4.54
N LEU A 28 -2.66 4.17 3.83
CA LEU A 28 -2.58 5.14 2.73
C LEU A 28 -2.81 6.54 3.28
N GLY A 29 -1.79 7.37 3.22
CA GLY A 29 -1.84 8.78 3.59
C GLY A 29 -2.18 9.65 2.39
N LEU A 30 -3.16 10.52 2.58
CA LEU A 30 -3.75 11.41 1.59
C LEU A 30 -3.81 12.82 2.15
N THR A 31 -3.95 13.81 1.29
CA THR A 31 -4.15 15.20 1.72
C THR A 31 -5.33 15.81 0.97
N ASP A 32 -6.35 16.21 1.72
CA ASP A 32 -7.47 17.00 1.25
C ASP A 32 -7.18 18.46 1.61
N GLU A 33 -6.73 19.24 0.62
CA GLU A 33 -6.18 20.58 0.82
C GLU A 33 -5.10 20.59 1.91
N ALA A 34 -5.41 21.16 3.08
CA ALA A 34 -4.52 21.19 4.25
C ALA A 34 -4.83 20.09 5.28
N GLN A 35 -5.91 19.30 5.08
CA GLN A 35 -6.32 18.25 6.01
C GLN A 35 -5.68 16.91 5.66
N PRO A 36 -4.78 16.36 6.50
CA PRO A 36 -4.29 15.01 6.33
C PRO A 36 -5.41 13.99 6.56
N TYR A 37 -5.42 12.95 5.71
CA TYR A 37 -6.33 11.81 5.85
C TYR A 37 -5.54 10.51 5.70
N CYS A 38 -5.78 9.54 6.57
CA CYS A 38 -5.07 8.27 6.56
C CYS A 38 -6.06 7.12 6.71
N VAL A 39 -5.96 6.14 5.82
CA VAL A 39 -6.89 5.00 5.77
C VAL A 39 -6.15 3.70 5.46
N PRO A 40 -6.48 2.57 6.12
CA PRO A 40 -5.91 1.28 5.76
C PRO A 40 -6.48 0.81 4.41
N VAL A 41 -5.61 0.18 3.62
CA VAL A 41 -5.98 -0.45 2.35
C VAL A 41 -5.39 -1.85 2.25
N SER A 42 -6.18 -2.78 1.74
CA SER A 42 -5.69 -4.08 1.30
C SER A 42 -5.01 -3.92 -0.05
N HIS A 43 -3.70 -4.12 -0.08
CA HIS A 43 -2.87 -3.81 -1.22
C HIS A 43 -2.09 -5.03 -1.72
N VAL A 44 -1.62 -4.93 -2.95
CA VAL A 44 -0.69 -5.89 -3.54
C VAL A 44 0.42 -5.14 -4.26
N LEU A 45 1.64 -5.67 -4.18
CA LEU A 45 2.79 -5.16 -4.93
C LEU A 45 2.98 -6.03 -6.17
N VAL A 46 2.91 -5.41 -7.35
CA VAL A 46 3.13 -6.07 -8.65
C VAL A 46 4.07 -5.20 -9.47
N ASP A 47 5.20 -5.75 -9.87
CA ASP A 47 6.21 -5.08 -10.71
C ASP A 47 6.62 -3.69 -10.20
N GLY A 48 6.77 -3.55 -8.88
CA GLY A 48 7.18 -2.30 -8.22
C GLY A 48 6.06 -1.26 -8.06
N CYS A 49 4.84 -1.57 -8.47
CA CYS A 49 3.65 -0.73 -8.27
C CYS A 49 2.73 -1.33 -7.21
N VAL A 50 2.10 -0.48 -6.43
CA VAL A 50 1.12 -0.89 -5.43
C VAL A 50 -0.28 -0.72 -5.99
N TYR A 51 -1.07 -1.78 -5.96
CA TYR A 51 -2.47 -1.76 -6.37
C TYR A 51 -3.38 -1.98 -5.17
N PHE A 52 -4.51 -1.29 -5.17
CA PHE A 52 -5.63 -1.52 -4.26
C PHE A 52 -6.94 -1.23 -4.97
N HIS A 53 -8.03 -1.79 -4.45
CA HIS A 53 -9.36 -1.49 -4.95
C HIS A 53 -10.18 -0.71 -3.93
N SER A 54 -11.16 0.01 -4.40
CA SER A 54 -12.00 0.87 -3.58
C SER A 54 -13.37 1.07 -4.25
N ASN A 55 -14.36 1.50 -3.44
CA ASN A 55 -15.57 2.06 -4.01
C ASN A 55 -15.21 3.37 -4.74
N PRO A 56 -15.71 3.58 -5.98
CA PRO A 56 -15.45 4.81 -6.73
C PRO A 56 -16.12 6.05 -6.14
N ARG A 57 -17.07 5.86 -5.24
CA ARG A 57 -17.80 6.92 -4.54
C ARG A 57 -17.45 6.89 -3.07
N GLY A 58 -16.51 7.68 -2.66
CA GLY A 58 -16.11 7.78 -1.27
C GLY A 58 -15.04 8.84 -1.09
N TYR A 59 -14.86 9.29 0.15
CA TYR A 59 -13.95 10.38 0.47
C TYR A 59 -12.53 10.17 -0.06
N LYS A 60 -12.01 8.95 0.04
CA LYS A 60 -10.72 8.59 -0.55
C LYS A 60 -10.66 8.83 -2.06
N ALA A 61 -11.71 8.45 -2.79
CA ALA A 61 -11.77 8.65 -4.24
C ALA A 61 -11.87 10.14 -4.61
N GLU A 62 -12.63 10.90 -3.82
CA GLU A 62 -12.75 12.36 -4.00
C GLU A 62 -11.40 13.06 -3.81
N ILE A 63 -10.65 12.71 -2.77
CA ILE A 63 -9.32 13.26 -2.52
C ILE A 63 -8.38 12.89 -3.66
N LEU A 64 -8.33 11.63 -4.07
CA LEU A 64 -7.42 11.15 -5.13
C LEU A 64 -7.70 11.80 -6.49
N ALA A 65 -8.95 12.16 -6.77
CA ALA A 65 -9.30 12.89 -7.99
C ALA A 65 -8.72 14.31 -8.03
N GLN A 66 -8.52 14.93 -6.87
CA GLN A 66 -8.00 16.29 -6.74
C GLN A 66 -6.51 16.33 -6.48
N ASN A 67 -6.01 15.41 -5.64
CA ASN A 67 -4.61 15.34 -5.27
C ASN A 67 -4.12 13.88 -5.31
N PRO A 68 -3.38 13.49 -6.35
CA PRO A 68 -2.91 12.12 -6.49
C PRO A 68 -1.65 11.81 -5.66
N ARG A 69 -1.07 12.79 -4.98
CA ARG A 69 0.13 12.59 -4.14
C ARG A 69 -0.24 11.80 -2.89
N VAL A 70 0.47 10.69 -2.67
CA VAL A 70 0.18 9.78 -1.56
C VAL A 70 1.45 9.29 -0.88
N CYS A 71 1.30 8.80 0.34
CA CYS A 71 2.29 7.94 0.97
C CYS A 71 1.63 6.64 1.45
N LEU A 72 2.42 5.59 1.54
CA LEU A 72 2.01 4.29 2.08
C LEU A 72 2.95 3.92 3.22
N THR A 73 2.39 3.49 4.34
CA THR A 73 3.16 2.98 5.47
C THR A 73 2.70 1.56 5.79
N ALA A 74 3.66 0.64 5.84
CA ALA A 74 3.43 -0.73 6.29
C ALA A 74 4.36 -1.04 7.48
N VAL A 75 3.84 -1.78 8.45
CA VAL A 75 4.57 -2.17 9.67
C VAL A 75 4.39 -3.65 9.92
N ALA A 76 5.46 -4.31 10.31
CA ALA A 76 5.47 -5.73 10.67
C ALA A 76 6.45 -6.00 11.81
N ASP A 77 6.43 -7.25 12.31
CA ASP A 77 7.37 -7.76 13.30
C ASP A 77 7.38 -6.90 14.57
N VAL A 78 6.21 -6.47 15.03
CA VAL A 78 6.06 -5.56 16.17
C VAL A 78 6.13 -6.33 17.49
N HIS A 79 7.13 -6.00 18.33
CA HIS A 79 7.32 -6.58 19.64
C HIS A 79 7.66 -5.49 20.67
N ALA A 80 6.79 -5.30 21.64
CA ALA A 80 7.11 -4.44 22.79
C ALA A 80 8.13 -5.13 23.68
N ILE A 81 9.17 -4.41 24.09
CA ILE A 81 10.19 -4.88 25.03
C ILE A 81 10.11 -4.05 26.30
N PRO A 82 9.24 -4.42 27.25
CA PRO A 82 8.96 -3.60 28.44
C PRO A 82 10.19 -3.26 29.27
N MET A 83 11.09 -4.24 29.46
CA MET A 83 12.30 -4.05 30.26
C MET A 83 13.31 -3.08 29.64
N ARG A 84 13.17 -2.79 28.37
CA ARG A 84 14.02 -1.84 27.63
C ARG A 84 13.30 -0.54 27.26
N PHE A 85 12.03 -0.40 27.65
CA PHE A 85 11.17 0.74 27.32
C PHE A 85 11.17 1.05 25.83
N THR A 86 11.13 0.01 24.98
CA THR A 86 11.22 0.14 23.53
C THR A 86 10.29 -0.82 22.80
N THR A 87 10.12 -0.59 21.50
CA THR A 87 9.43 -1.49 20.59
C THR A 87 10.35 -1.85 19.44
N GLU A 88 10.49 -3.14 19.19
CA GLU A 88 11.11 -3.66 17.97
C GLU A 88 10.06 -3.72 16.88
N TYR A 89 10.42 -3.35 15.67
CA TYR A 89 9.52 -3.40 14.51
C TYR A 89 10.27 -3.23 13.19
N SER A 90 9.62 -3.66 12.14
CA SER A 90 10.01 -3.40 10.75
C SER A 90 9.00 -2.46 10.11
N SER A 91 9.43 -1.45 9.40
CA SER A 91 8.54 -0.54 8.68
C SER A 91 9.07 -0.13 7.31
N ALA A 92 8.16 0.15 6.41
CA ALA A 92 8.43 0.74 5.10
C ALA A 92 7.52 1.96 4.91
N ILE A 93 8.08 3.04 4.36
CA ILE A 93 7.33 4.23 3.96
C ILE A 93 7.64 4.50 2.50
N ALA A 94 6.61 4.47 1.65
CA ALA A 94 6.70 4.78 0.24
C ALA A 94 5.99 6.09 -0.06
N PHE A 95 6.56 6.91 -0.92
CA PHE A 95 5.92 8.08 -1.51
C PHE A 95 5.70 7.83 -2.98
N GLY A 96 4.58 8.29 -3.50
CA GLY A 96 4.26 8.11 -4.90
C GLY A 96 3.04 8.88 -5.35
N THR A 97 2.60 8.52 -6.54
CA THR A 97 1.43 9.11 -7.20
C THR A 97 0.43 8.01 -7.48
N ALA A 98 -0.80 8.20 -7.01
CA ALA A 98 -1.90 7.29 -7.26
C ALA A 98 -2.63 7.69 -8.55
N ARG A 99 -2.96 6.69 -9.36
CA ARG A 99 -3.81 6.88 -10.55
C ARG A 99 -4.92 5.84 -10.59
N LEU A 100 -6.06 6.24 -11.13
CA LEU A 100 -7.13 5.30 -11.46
C LEU A 100 -6.71 4.45 -12.66
N VAL A 101 -6.88 3.14 -12.55
CA VAL A 101 -6.55 2.19 -13.61
C VAL A 101 -7.72 2.10 -14.59
N HIS A 102 -7.48 2.52 -15.83
CA HIS A 102 -8.47 2.49 -16.91
C HIS A 102 -8.25 1.33 -17.89
N ASP A 103 -6.98 0.92 -18.10
CA ASP A 103 -6.66 -0.18 -19.00
C ASP A 103 -7.26 -1.50 -18.51
N PRO A 104 -8.10 -2.18 -19.30
CA PRO A 104 -8.76 -3.42 -18.89
C PRO A 104 -7.78 -4.54 -18.53
N ALA A 105 -6.67 -4.66 -19.24
CA ALA A 105 -5.66 -5.69 -18.97
C ALA A 105 -4.91 -5.44 -17.65
N GLU A 106 -4.52 -4.21 -17.39
CA GLU A 106 -3.90 -3.82 -16.12
C GLU A 106 -4.86 -3.99 -14.95
N ARG A 107 -6.11 -3.53 -15.12
CA ARG A 107 -7.18 -3.71 -14.12
C ARG A 107 -7.37 -5.18 -13.76
N ARG A 108 -7.44 -6.05 -14.75
CA ARG A 108 -7.60 -7.49 -14.53
C ARG A 108 -6.41 -8.08 -13.80
N ARG A 109 -5.18 -7.74 -14.18
CA ARG A 109 -3.96 -8.19 -13.49
C ARG A 109 -3.95 -7.77 -12.01
N ALA A 110 -4.29 -6.52 -11.74
CA ALA A 110 -4.36 -6.00 -10.39
C ALA A 110 -5.39 -6.73 -9.53
N LEU A 111 -6.61 -6.91 -10.03
CA LEU A 111 -7.67 -7.63 -9.33
C LEU A 111 -7.32 -9.10 -9.11
N SER A 112 -6.71 -9.77 -10.08
CA SER A 112 -6.24 -11.15 -9.94
C SER A 112 -5.16 -11.25 -8.86
N ALA A 113 -4.22 -10.33 -8.83
CA ALA A 113 -3.16 -10.29 -7.82
C ALA A 113 -3.72 -10.02 -6.41
N ILE A 114 -4.70 -9.15 -6.27
CA ILE A 114 -5.41 -8.89 -5.01
C ILE A 114 -6.12 -10.16 -4.54
N CYS A 115 -6.86 -10.83 -5.41
CA CYS A 115 -7.55 -12.07 -5.09
C CYS A 115 -6.57 -13.18 -4.74
N GLU A 116 -5.45 -13.29 -5.41
CA GLU A 116 -4.41 -14.28 -5.09
C GLU A 116 -3.80 -14.03 -3.70
N LYS A 117 -3.56 -12.79 -3.32
CA LYS A 117 -3.02 -12.46 -1.99
C LYS A 117 -4.03 -12.68 -0.87
N TYR A 118 -5.29 -12.26 -1.04
CA TYR A 118 -6.28 -12.21 0.03
C TYR A 118 -7.31 -13.33 0.01
N ALA A 119 -7.42 -14.03 -1.09
CA ALA A 119 -8.41 -15.08 -1.29
C ALA A 119 -7.83 -16.34 -1.93
N ALA A 120 -6.56 -16.65 -1.69
CA ALA A 120 -5.86 -17.78 -2.31
C ALA A 120 -6.58 -19.13 -2.10
N SER A 121 -7.20 -19.33 -0.93
CA SER A 121 -7.97 -20.53 -0.60
C SER A 121 -9.38 -20.57 -1.19
N ASN A 122 -9.86 -19.46 -1.77
CA ASN A 122 -11.19 -19.39 -2.37
C ASN A 122 -11.15 -19.94 -3.80
N PRO A 123 -11.88 -21.03 -4.11
CA PRO A 123 -11.89 -21.63 -5.45
C PRO A 123 -12.53 -20.74 -6.53
N HIS A 124 -13.26 -19.69 -6.13
CA HIS A 124 -13.92 -18.74 -7.03
C HIS A 124 -13.17 -17.42 -7.22
N ARG A 125 -11.92 -17.29 -6.72
CA ARG A 125 -11.15 -16.05 -6.75
C ARG A 125 -10.96 -15.47 -8.15
N GLU A 126 -10.71 -16.31 -9.15
CA GLU A 126 -10.54 -15.85 -10.53
C GLU A 126 -11.83 -15.31 -11.14
N LYS A 127 -12.98 -15.93 -10.84
CA LYS A 127 -14.29 -15.43 -11.25
C LYS A 127 -14.58 -14.07 -10.62
N CYS A 128 -14.25 -13.88 -9.36
CA CYS A 128 -14.43 -12.60 -8.66
C CYS A 128 -13.63 -11.49 -9.35
N ALA A 129 -12.36 -11.75 -9.66
CA ALA A 129 -11.51 -10.79 -10.36
C ALA A 129 -12.03 -10.46 -11.79
N ALA A 130 -12.51 -11.48 -12.51
CA ALA A 130 -13.03 -11.33 -13.87
C ALA A 130 -14.36 -10.57 -13.94
N ASN A 131 -15.21 -10.71 -12.91
CA ASN A 131 -16.57 -10.17 -12.87
C ASN A 131 -16.68 -8.85 -12.08
N ALA A 132 -15.58 -8.29 -11.59
CA ALA A 132 -15.59 -7.02 -10.90
C ALA A 132 -16.07 -5.90 -11.84
N GLY A 133 -17.19 -5.30 -11.49
CA GLY A 133 -17.87 -4.28 -12.29
C GLY A 133 -17.44 -2.85 -11.96
N PRO A 134 -18.21 -1.86 -12.45
CA PRO A 134 -17.90 -0.45 -12.27
C PRO A 134 -17.99 0.05 -10.81
N GLU A 135 -18.57 -0.74 -9.91
CA GLU A 135 -18.61 -0.47 -8.47
C GLU A 135 -17.25 -0.67 -7.79
N THR A 136 -16.29 -1.24 -8.50
CA THR A 136 -14.94 -1.50 -8.01
C THR A 136 -13.93 -0.66 -8.78
N ALA A 137 -13.45 0.42 -8.20
CA ALA A 137 -12.34 1.20 -8.73
C ALA A 137 -11.01 0.53 -8.35
N VAL A 138 -10.06 0.48 -9.27
CA VAL A 138 -8.69 0.00 -9.04
C VAL A 138 -7.73 1.17 -9.16
N TYR A 139 -6.89 1.34 -8.16
CA TYR A 139 -5.83 2.37 -8.15
C TYR A 139 -4.45 1.71 -8.23
N CYS A 140 -3.56 2.37 -8.95
CA CYS A 140 -2.13 2.08 -8.99
C CYS A 140 -1.38 3.21 -8.31
N VAL A 141 -0.53 2.89 -7.34
CA VAL A 141 0.45 3.83 -6.79
C VAL A 141 1.80 3.53 -7.42
N GLU A 142 2.28 4.47 -8.20
CA GLU A 142 3.64 4.45 -8.75
C GLU A 142 4.59 4.98 -7.67
N ILE A 143 5.46 4.10 -7.15
CA ILE A 143 6.39 4.44 -6.09
C ILE A 143 7.54 5.26 -6.66
N GLU A 144 7.72 6.47 -6.15
CA GLU A 144 8.81 7.37 -6.51
C GLU A 144 10.01 7.22 -5.58
N SER A 145 9.75 6.94 -4.30
CA SER A 145 10.79 6.69 -3.30
C SER A 145 10.24 5.84 -2.17
N ILE A 146 11.11 5.02 -1.59
CA ILE A 146 10.76 4.15 -0.45
C ILE A 146 11.93 4.08 0.52
N THR A 147 11.62 4.07 1.81
CA THR A 147 12.59 3.83 2.88
C THR A 147 12.14 2.68 3.76
N GLY A 148 13.11 1.90 4.21
CA GLY A 148 12.92 0.83 5.18
C GLY A 148 13.60 1.14 6.50
N LYS A 149 12.97 0.72 7.60
CA LYS A 149 13.52 0.84 8.94
C LYS A 149 13.30 -0.45 9.71
N ARG A 150 14.34 -0.90 10.41
CA ARG A 150 14.24 -1.97 11.40
C ARG A 150 14.77 -1.49 12.74
N SER A 151 13.90 -1.50 13.74
CA SER A 151 14.23 -1.22 15.14
C SER A 151 14.37 -2.56 15.86
N GLU A 152 15.55 -2.85 16.40
CA GLU A 152 15.91 -4.04 17.16
C GLU A 152 16.82 -3.68 18.34
#